data_84f363c2535062f06f825f8d27b86153
#
_entry.id   84f363c2535062f06f825f8d27b86153
#
_cell.length_a   1.000
_cell.length_b   1.000
_cell.length_c   1.000
_cell.angle_alpha   90.00
_cell.angle_beta   90.00
_cell.angle_gamma   90.00
#
_symmetry.space_group_name_H-M   'P 1'
#
loop_
_entity.id
_entity.type
_entity.pdbx_description
1 polymer ?
#
loop_
_entity_poly.entity_id
_entity_poly.type
_entity_poly.pdbx_seq_one_letter_code
_entity_poly.pdbx_strand_id
1 'polypeptide(L)'
;MSETTLAAPDIQLPPTQAELPYDDGIPMESARHKAQMDLLIDALIPWLEQREDGFVGGNMFVYYSLAQVRNKDFKGPDFFAVLGVPKGERKSWVVWEEGKAPDVVIELLSESTAAADKNNKKLIYQNQMRVPDYFWYDPFNPDDWVGFSIQQGRYQPITPNAQNQLVSQSLGLALQRWQGNYKGIDATWLRWATCEGDLLATPEEKERQRADKAEWQLRQTALNLLDAGMAIEQVAQLTGLNLSEIEQLITSSET
;
A
#
# COMPACT_ATOMS: atom_id res chain seq x y z
N MET A 1 -66.09 -14.35 5.78
CA MET A 1 -64.71 -14.89 5.74
C MET A 1 -63.75 -13.71 5.72
N SER A 2 -63.06 -13.49 6.84
CA SER A 2 -62.10 -12.37 6.97
C SER A 2 -60.77 -12.82 6.40
N GLU A 3 -60.30 -12.19 5.34
CA GLU A 3 -58.95 -12.36 4.85
C GLU A 3 -57.94 -11.75 5.82
N THR A 4 -57.18 -12.59 6.48
CA THR A 4 -56.07 -12.15 7.32
C THR A 4 -54.89 -11.88 6.36
N THR A 5 -54.69 -10.62 6.04
CA THR A 5 -53.50 -10.18 5.30
C THR A 5 -52.30 -10.35 6.24
N LEU A 6 -51.49 -11.37 6.00
CA LEU A 6 -50.20 -11.50 6.65
C LEU A 6 -49.31 -10.34 6.21
N ALA A 7 -48.98 -9.44 7.14
CA ALA A 7 -47.99 -8.40 6.91
C ALA A 7 -46.65 -9.08 6.58
N ALA A 8 -46.02 -8.64 5.48
CA ALA A 8 -44.69 -9.10 5.15
C ALA A 8 -43.74 -8.77 6.32
N PRO A 9 -42.82 -9.68 6.68
CA PRO A 9 -41.86 -9.41 7.74
C PRO A 9 -41.04 -8.18 7.37
N ASP A 10 -40.88 -7.26 8.34
CA ASP A 10 -40.04 -6.07 8.21
C ASP A 10 -38.58 -6.54 8.14
N ILE A 11 -38.04 -6.67 6.93
CA ILE A 11 -36.66 -7.10 6.71
C ILE A 11 -35.75 -5.91 7.00
N GLN A 12 -35.18 -5.86 8.19
CA GLN A 12 -34.12 -4.92 8.50
C GLN A 12 -32.87 -5.25 7.66
N LEU A 13 -32.55 -4.37 6.74
CA LEU A 13 -31.29 -4.46 6.01
C LEU A 13 -30.09 -4.22 6.95
N PRO A 14 -28.96 -4.89 6.75
CA PRO A 14 -27.76 -4.63 7.53
C PRO A 14 -27.28 -3.19 7.29
N PRO A 15 -26.67 -2.53 8.31
CA PRO A 15 -26.20 -1.15 8.18
C PRO A 15 -25.06 -1.03 7.15
N THR A 16 -24.99 0.14 6.51
CA THR A 16 -23.99 0.47 5.50
C THR A 16 -22.85 1.30 6.10
N GLN A 17 -21.78 1.55 5.34
CA GLN A 17 -20.67 2.43 5.75
C GLN A 17 -21.13 3.87 6.08
N ALA A 18 -22.30 4.30 5.62
CA ALA A 18 -22.85 5.61 5.93
C ALA A 18 -23.40 5.70 7.38
N GLU A 19 -23.76 4.57 7.95
CA GLU A 19 -24.41 4.45 9.27
C GLU A 19 -23.47 3.93 10.35
N LEU A 20 -22.37 3.27 9.95
CA LEU A 20 -21.41 2.66 10.86
C LEU A 20 -20.32 3.66 11.30
N PRO A 21 -19.82 3.57 12.54
CA PRO A 21 -18.64 4.31 12.97
C PRO A 21 -17.44 4.01 12.06
N TYR A 22 -16.63 5.02 11.74
CA TYR A 22 -15.42 4.87 10.91
C TYR A 22 -14.15 5.34 11.61
N ASP A 23 -14.28 5.88 12.82
CA ASP A 23 -13.19 6.41 13.65
C ASP A 23 -13.48 6.13 15.12
N ASP A 24 -12.46 5.75 15.89
CA ASP A 24 -12.51 5.56 17.34
C ASP A 24 -11.74 6.66 18.10
N GLY A 25 -11.18 7.63 17.40
CA GLY A 25 -10.39 8.72 17.96
C GLY A 25 -9.03 8.29 18.50
N ILE A 26 -8.58 7.06 18.25
CA ILE A 26 -7.27 6.55 18.71
C ILE A 26 -6.25 6.76 17.59
N PRO A 27 -5.23 7.62 17.81
CA PRO A 27 -4.18 7.80 16.83
C PRO A 27 -3.28 6.57 16.73
N MET A 28 -2.55 6.42 15.61
CA MET A 28 -1.49 5.42 15.50
C MET A 28 -0.41 5.62 16.57
N GLU A 29 0.21 4.52 17.02
CA GLU A 29 1.10 4.47 18.18
C GLU A 29 2.33 5.38 18.05
N SER A 30 2.84 5.57 16.83
CA SER A 30 4.00 6.45 16.60
C SER A 30 4.06 7.00 15.18
N ALA A 31 4.89 8.06 15.00
CA ALA A 31 5.16 8.62 13.67
C ALA A 31 5.78 7.59 12.70
N ARG A 32 6.57 6.62 13.23
CA ARG A 32 7.15 5.55 12.42
C ARG A 32 6.10 4.54 11.94
N HIS A 33 5.14 4.14 12.78
CA HIS A 33 4.02 3.29 12.38
C HIS A 33 3.23 3.96 11.26
N LYS A 34 2.89 5.25 11.46
CA LYS A 34 2.18 6.02 10.43
C LYS A 34 2.98 6.09 9.12
N ALA A 35 4.27 6.41 9.17
CA ALA A 35 5.12 6.47 7.99
C ALA A 35 5.23 5.10 7.29
N GLN A 36 5.32 4.01 8.04
CA GLN A 36 5.35 2.65 7.49
C GLN A 36 4.02 2.29 6.80
N MET A 37 2.90 2.63 7.39
CA MET A 37 1.58 2.45 6.77
C MET A 37 1.47 3.28 5.48
N ASP A 38 1.81 4.58 5.54
CA ASP A 38 1.78 5.48 4.39
C ASP A 38 2.64 4.92 3.24
N LEU A 39 3.86 4.42 3.54
CA LEU A 39 4.76 3.85 2.54
C LEU A 39 4.16 2.63 1.82
N LEU A 40 3.48 1.75 2.56
CA LEU A 40 2.81 0.59 1.97
C LEU A 40 1.64 1.00 1.07
N ILE A 41 0.86 2.01 1.47
CA ILE A 41 -0.26 2.52 0.69
C ILE A 41 0.26 3.26 -0.55
N ASP A 42 1.16 4.23 -0.37
CA ASP A 42 1.69 5.09 -1.44
C ASP A 42 2.41 4.27 -2.51
N ALA A 43 3.15 3.22 -2.13
CA ALA A 43 3.82 2.35 -3.10
C ALA A 43 2.83 1.50 -3.92
N LEU A 44 1.66 1.13 -3.34
CA LEU A 44 0.69 0.30 -4.04
C LEU A 44 -0.27 1.10 -4.93
N ILE A 45 -0.53 2.38 -4.62
CA ILE A 45 -1.43 3.23 -5.40
C ILE A 45 -1.07 3.26 -6.90
N PRO A 46 0.18 3.54 -7.32
CA PRO A 46 0.53 3.60 -8.74
C PRO A 46 0.45 2.25 -9.46
N TRP A 47 0.50 1.14 -8.73
CA TRP A 47 0.26 -0.20 -9.27
C TRP A 47 -1.24 -0.45 -9.46
N LEU A 48 -2.07 -0.04 -8.49
CA LEU A 48 -3.53 -0.11 -8.59
C LEU A 48 -4.09 0.82 -9.68
N GLU A 49 -3.45 1.96 -9.94
CA GLU A 49 -3.88 2.88 -11.01
C GLU A 49 -3.84 2.26 -12.40
N GLN A 50 -2.94 1.29 -12.63
CA GLN A 50 -2.84 0.54 -13.88
C GLN A 50 -3.93 -0.51 -14.04
N ARG A 51 -4.76 -0.72 -13.04
CA ARG A 51 -5.90 -1.65 -13.00
C ARG A 51 -7.20 -0.86 -13.06
N GLU A 52 -8.26 -1.49 -13.53
CA GLU A 52 -9.62 -0.90 -13.49
C GLU A 52 -10.31 -1.13 -12.14
N ASP A 53 -9.77 -2.03 -11.33
CA ASP A 53 -10.33 -2.51 -10.06
C ASP A 53 -9.34 -2.34 -8.90
N GLY A 54 -9.88 -2.42 -7.67
CA GLY A 54 -9.11 -2.54 -6.45
C GLY A 54 -9.18 -1.33 -5.53
N PHE A 55 -8.85 -1.61 -4.28
CA PHE A 55 -8.83 -0.63 -3.21
C PHE A 55 -7.65 -0.93 -2.27
N VAL A 56 -7.04 0.12 -1.74
CA VAL A 56 -6.07 0.05 -0.66
C VAL A 56 -6.46 1.01 0.44
N GLY A 57 -6.36 0.60 1.68
CA GLY A 57 -6.62 1.41 2.85
C GLY A 57 -5.73 1.04 4.03
N GLY A 58 -5.69 1.91 5.03
CA GLY A 58 -4.98 1.66 6.28
C GLY A 58 -5.61 2.43 7.42
N ASN A 59 -5.45 1.90 8.63
CA ASN A 59 -6.08 2.41 9.85
C ASN A 59 -7.59 2.68 9.66
N MET A 60 -8.25 1.80 8.93
CA MET A 60 -9.65 1.91 8.56
C MET A 60 -10.43 0.72 9.12
N PHE A 61 -11.62 0.96 9.67
CA PHE A 61 -12.45 -0.12 10.21
C PHE A 61 -12.92 -1.09 9.12
N VAL A 62 -12.79 -2.38 9.41
CA VAL A 62 -13.29 -3.49 8.61
C VAL A 62 -14.43 -4.17 9.36
N TYR A 63 -15.64 -4.08 8.83
CA TYR A 63 -16.84 -4.71 9.36
C TYR A 63 -17.10 -6.02 8.61
N TYR A 64 -16.99 -7.13 9.32
CA TYR A 64 -17.11 -8.48 8.74
C TYR A 64 -18.31 -9.27 9.26
N SER A 65 -19.00 -8.80 10.32
CA SER A 65 -20.20 -9.45 10.83
C SER A 65 -21.09 -8.50 11.64
N LEU A 66 -22.41 -8.77 11.64
CA LEU A 66 -23.37 -8.02 12.47
C LEU A 66 -23.16 -8.26 13.98
N ALA A 67 -22.56 -9.39 14.36
CA ALA A 67 -22.20 -9.64 15.76
C ALA A 67 -21.07 -8.70 16.20
N GLN A 68 -20.09 -8.44 15.35
CA GLN A 68 -19.04 -7.47 15.58
C GLN A 68 -19.62 -6.07 15.80
N VAL A 69 -20.57 -5.63 14.96
CA VAL A 69 -21.22 -4.32 15.10
C VAL A 69 -21.92 -4.19 16.45
N ARG A 70 -22.70 -5.21 16.84
CA ARG A 70 -23.41 -5.24 18.14
C ARG A 70 -22.46 -5.17 19.34
N ASN A 71 -21.35 -5.86 19.25
CA ASN A 71 -20.37 -5.94 20.34
C ASN A 71 -19.39 -4.76 20.34
N LYS A 72 -19.47 -3.86 19.36
CA LYS A 72 -18.53 -2.76 19.14
C LYS A 72 -17.08 -3.24 19.05
N ASP A 73 -16.87 -4.41 18.47
CA ASP A 73 -15.55 -5.04 18.28
C ASP A 73 -15.00 -4.65 16.89
N PHE A 74 -14.47 -3.45 16.79
CA PHE A 74 -13.95 -2.91 15.55
C PHE A 74 -12.55 -3.47 15.28
N LYS A 75 -12.28 -3.83 14.02
CA LYS A 75 -10.96 -4.23 13.54
C LYS A 75 -10.52 -3.22 12.50
N GLY A 76 -9.46 -2.51 12.82
CA GLY A 76 -8.80 -1.58 11.91
C GLY A 76 -7.41 -2.11 11.61
N PRO A 77 -7.21 -2.86 10.51
CA PRO A 77 -5.88 -3.26 10.12
C PRO A 77 -5.05 -2.01 9.76
N ASP A 78 -3.76 -2.03 10.09
CA ASP A 78 -2.86 -0.93 9.74
C ASP A 78 -2.75 -0.76 8.22
N PHE A 79 -2.84 -1.86 7.47
CA PHE A 79 -2.90 -1.84 6.02
C PHE A 79 -3.78 -2.99 5.52
N PHE A 80 -4.56 -2.74 4.47
CA PHE A 80 -5.21 -3.81 3.71
C PHE A 80 -5.38 -3.44 2.24
N ALA A 81 -5.47 -4.47 1.40
CA ALA A 81 -5.73 -4.32 -0.03
C ALA A 81 -6.82 -5.29 -0.49
N VAL A 82 -7.61 -4.86 -1.46
CA VAL A 82 -8.70 -5.64 -2.06
C VAL A 82 -8.66 -5.49 -3.57
N LEU A 83 -8.69 -6.60 -4.30
CA LEU A 83 -8.82 -6.63 -5.76
C LEU A 83 -10.23 -7.08 -6.16
N GLY A 84 -10.61 -6.85 -7.42
CA GLY A 84 -11.90 -7.27 -7.93
C GLY A 84 -13.08 -6.44 -7.40
N VAL A 85 -12.85 -5.24 -6.94
CA VAL A 85 -13.87 -4.30 -6.44
C VAL A 85 -13.78 -2.98 -7.19
N PRO A 86 -14.89 -2.24 -7.37
CA PRO A 86 -14.86 -0.92 -7.99
C PRO A 86 -13.95 0.05 -7.24
N LYS A 87 -13.25 0.93 -7.96
CA LYS A 87 -12.54 2.05 -7.36
C LYS A 87 -13.53 3.03 -6.72
N GLY A 88 -13.12 3.71 -5.66
CA GLY A 88 -13.94 4.74 -5.02
C GLY A 88 -13.49 5.04 -3.61
N GLU A 89 -14.00 6.13 -3.06
CA GLU A 89 -13.81 6.51 -1.67
C GLU A 89 -14.68 5.65 -0.74
N ARG A 90 -14.13 5.26 0.42
CA ARG A 90 -14.83 4.52 1.47
C ARG A 90 -14.49 5.08 2.84
N LYS A 91 -15.49 5.20 3.70
CA LYS A 91 -15.29 5.61 5.11
C LYS A 91 -14.85 4.44 5.98
N SER A 92 -15.37 3.24 5.68
CA SER A 92 -15.02 1.97 6.32
C SER A 92 -15.20 0.86 5.31
N TRP A 93 -14.59 -0.30 5.53
CA TRP A 93 -14.76 -1.46 4.68
C TRP A 93 -15.86 -2.36 5.24
N VAL A 94 -17.00 -2.40 4.60
CA VAL A 94 -18.17 -3.17 5.04
C VAL A 94 -18.35 -4.39 4.14
N VAL A 95 -17.92 -5.57 4.62
CA VAL A 95 -17.83 -6.79 3.81
C VAL A 95 -19.15 -7.19 3.16
N TRP A 96 -20.28 -7.00 3.82
CA TRP A 96 -21.60 -7.35 3.23
C TRP A 96 -22.10 -6.30 2.23
N GLU A 97 -21.60 -5.07 2.25
CA GLU A 97 -21.88 -4.03 1.26
C GLU A 97 -20.96 -4.19 0.05
N GLU A 98 -19.68 -4.42 0.28
CA GLU A 98 -18.66 -4.60 -0.76
C GLU A 98 -18.67 -6.00 -1.40
N GLY A 99 -19.35 -6.98 -0.76
CA GLY A 99 -19.43 -8.36 -1.21
C GLY A 99 -18.16 -9.17 -1.01
N LYS A 100 -17.11 -8.59 -0.40
CA LYS A 100 -15.79 -9.19 -0.29
C LYS A 100 -15.02 -8.69 0.94
N ALA A 101 -14.27 -9.60 1.59
CA ALA A 101 -13.26 -9.26 2.59
C ALA A 101 -11.93 -8.85 1.92
N PRO A 102 -10.99 -8.24 2.66
CA PRO A 102 -9.65 -7.96 2.17
C PRO A 102 -8.93 -9.19 1.60
N ASP A 103 -8.15 -9.00 0.54
CA ASP A 103 -7.25 -10.04 0.01
C ASP A 103 -5.94 -10.12 0.77
N VAL A 104 -5.46 -8.98 1.24
CA VAL A 104 -4.24 -8.86 2.02
C VAL A 104 -4.49 -7.96 3.21
N VAL A 105 -3.95 -8.36 4.36
CA VAL A 105 -3.86 -7.55 5.58
C VAL A 105 -2.43 -7.56 6.09
N ILE A 106 -1.95 -6.38 6.51
CA ILE A 106 -0.66 -6.22 7.20
C ILE A 106 -0.91 -5.48 8.51
N GLU A 107 -0.42 -6.05 9.62
CA GLU A 107 -0.40 -5.40 10.93
C GLU A 107 1.02 -4.91 11.24
N LEU A 108 1.12 -3.70 11.74
CA LEU A 108 2.37 -3.10 12.20
C LEU A 108 2.48 -3.29 13.71
N LEU A 109 3.39 -4.14 14.14
CA LEU A 109 3.51 -4.51 15.55
C LEU A 109 3.99 -3.34 16.40
N SER A 110 3.35 -3.19 17.55
CA SER A 110 3.80 -2.32 18.65
C SER A 110 3.90 -3.13 19.94
N GLU A 111 4.57 -2.59 20.95
CA GLU A 111 4.68 -3.26 22.28
C GLU A 111 3.30 -3.58 22.86
N SER A 112 2.29 -2.73 22.61
CA SER A 112 0.95 -2.89 23.14
C SER A 112 0.08 -3.85 22.34
N THR A 113 0.29 -4.01 21.04
CA THR A 113 -0.61 -4.76 20.14
C THR A 113 -0.04 -6.09 19.67
N ALA A 114 1.28 -6.30 19.68
CA ALA A 114 1.95 -7.47 19.11
C ALA A 114 1.36 -8.82 19.55
N ALA A 115 0.99 -8.98 20.81
CA ALA A 115 0.40 -10.22 21.30
C ALA A 115 -1.00 -10.47 20.73
N ALA A 116 -1.80 -9.41 20.55
CA ALA A 116 -3.14 -9.48 19.95
C ALA A 116 -3.05 -9.76 18.44
N ASP A 117 -2.14 -9.08 17.73
CA ASP A 117 -1.94 -9.21 16.28
C ASP A 117 -1.48 -10.62 15.93
N LYS A 118 -0.48 -11.15 16.66
CA LYS A 118 0.07 -12.50 16.42
C LYS A 118 -0.90 -13.64 16.75
N ASN A 119 -1.90 -13.41 17.59
CA ASN A 119 -2.82 -14.43 18.07
C ASN A 119 -4.28 -14.15 17.68
N ASN A 120 -4.94 -13.23 18.39
CA ASN A 120 -6.39 -13.02 18.26
C ASN A 120 -6.79 -12.47 16.88
N LYS A 121 -6.13 -11.41 16.40
CA LYS A 121 -6.42 -10.84 15.08
C LYS A 121 -6.13 -11.84 13.96
N LYS A 122 -5.01 -12.56 14.04
CA LYS A 122 -4.67 -13.64 13.10
C LYS A 122 -5.79 -14.68 12.99
N LEU A 123 -6.39 -15.11 14.11
CA LEU A 123 -7.49 -16.07 14.09
C LEU A 123 -8.77 -15.47 13.50
N ILE A 124 -9.05 -14.19 13.73
CA ILE A 124 -10.18 -13.49 13.12
C ILE A 124 -9.99 -13.40 11.61
N TYR A 125 -8.82 -12.96 11.14
CA TYR A 125 -8.51 -12.89 9.71
C TYR A 125 -8.58 -14.25 9.04
N GLN A 126 -8.08 -15.31 9.70
CA GLN A 126 -8.14 -16.67 9.18
C GLN A 126 -9.57 -17.23 9.13
N ASN A 127 -10.29 -17.18 10.27
CA ASN A 127 -11.49 -18.00 10.46
C ASN A 127 -12.79 -17.27 10.10
N GLN A 128 -12.82 -15.94 10.29
CA GLN A 128 -14.03 -15.14 10.12
C GLN A 128 -14.00 -14.36 8.81
N MET A 129 -12.93 -13.60 8.55
CA MET A 129 -12.81 -12.83 7.31
C MET A 129 -12.29 -13.66 6.13
N ARG A 130 -11.57 -14.76 6.38
CA ARG A 130 -10.94 -15.57 5.35
C ARG A 130 -9.96 -14.79 4.47
N VAL A 131 -9.21 -13.86 5.06
CA VAL A 131 -8.19 -13.07 4.37
C VAL A 131 -7.13 -14.02 3.79
N PRO A 132 -6.92 -14.03 2.46
CA PRO A 132 -5.98 -14.98 1.82
C PRO A 132 -4.54 -14.83 2.32
N ASP A 133 -4.02 -13.60 2.40
CA ASP A 133 -2.65 -13.33 2.82
C ASP A 133 -2.62 -12.39 4.02
N TYR A 134 -1.97 -12.81 5.08
CA TYR A 134 -1.82 -12.05 6.33
C TYR A 134 -0.36 -11.89 6.68
N PHE A 135 0.06 -10.66 6.98
CA PHE A 135 1.43 -10.33 7.35
C PHE A 135 1.45 -9.53 8.64
N TRP A 136 2.56 -9.60 9.36
CA TRP A 136 2.94 -8.59 10.33
C TRP A 136 4.37 -8.14 10.15
N TYR A 137 4.66 -6.95 10.62
CA TYR A 137 5.98 -6.33 10.60
C TYR A 137 6.13 -5.42 11.82
N ASP A 138 7.29 -5.49 12.49
CA ASP A 138 7.64 -4.56 13.55
C ASP A 138 8.56 -3.44 12.99
N PRO A 139 8.08 -2.18 12.92
CA PRO A 139 8.90 -1.07 12.41
C PRO A 139 10.13 -0.76 13.27
N PHE A 140 10.15 -1.18 14.55
CA PHE A 140 11.27 -0.98 15.47
C PHE A 140 12.16 -2.21 15.63
N ASN A 141 11.67 -3.39 15.25
CA ASN A 141 12.41 -4.64 15.17
C ASN A 141 12.20 -5.32 13.82
N PRO A 142 12.86 -4.86 12.74
CA PRO A 142 12.62 -5.32 11.37
C PRO A 142 12.84 -6.83 11.14
N ASP A 143 13.43 -7.54 12.07
CA ASP A 143 13.58 -8.99 11.99
C ASP A 143 12.31 -9.74 12.44
N ASP A 144 11.40 -9.07 13.15
CA ASP A 144 10.09 -9.61 13.51
C ASP A 144 9.08 -9.31 12.39
N TRP A 145 9.17 -10.07 11.32
CA TRP A 145 8.24 -10.02 10.20
C TRP A 145 7.91 -11.43 9.71
N VAL A 146 6.66 -11.69 9.45
CA VAL A 146 6.17 -13.01 9.03
C VAL A 146 4.98 -12.83 8.10
N GLY A 147 4.85 -13.73 7.13
CA GLY A 147 3.68 -13.85 6.27
C GLY A 147 2.99 -15.19 6.43
N PHE A 148 1.69 -15.21 6.18
CA PHE A 148 0.85 -16.40 6.15
C PHE A 148 -0.07 -16.34 4.94
N SER A 149 -0.30 -17.49 4.31
CA SER A 149 -1.36 -17.63 3.31
C SER A 149 -2.34 -18.74 3.71
N ILE A 150 -3.61 -18.59 3.30
CA ILE A 150 -4.64 -19.60 3.58
C ILE A 150 -4.44 -20.80 2.65
N GLN A 151 -4.20 -21.97 3.25
CA GLN A 151 -4.19 -23.25 2.57
C GLN A 151 -5.14 -24.19 3.29
N GLN A 152 -6.09 -24.75 2.55
CA GLN A 152 -7.14 -25.62 3.10
C GLN A 152 -7.88 -25.00 4.32
N GLY A 153 -8.09 -23.68 4.28
CA GLY A 153 -8.81 -22.93 5.30
C GLY A 153 -8.01 -22.55 6.55
N ARG A 154 -6.70 -22.77 6.56
CA ARG A 154 -5.79 -22.43 7.66
C ARG A 154 -4.56 -21.66 7.17
N TYR A 155 -4.08 -20.74 7.97
CA TYR A 155 -2.83 -20.05 7.70
C TYR A 155 -1.63 -20.98 7.79
N GLN A 156 -0.87 -21.03 6.69
CA GLN A 156 0.45 -21.65 6.63
C GLN A 156 1.49 -20.54 6.51
N PRO A 157 2.62 -20.64 7.22
CA PRO A 157 3.70 -19.66 7.09
C PRO A 157 4.21 -19.59 5.65
N ILE A 158 4.41 -18.38 5.14
CA ILE A 158 5.07 -18.13 3.86
C ILE A 158 6.59 -18.22 4.10
N THR A 159 7.25 -19.11 3.37
CA THR A 159 8.71 -19.17 3.38
C THR A 159 9.26 -18.06 2.48
N PRO A 160 10.21 -17.24 2.96
CA PRO A 160 10.86 -16.25 2.12
C PRO A 160 11.50 -16.90 0.88
N ASN A 161 11.40 -16.23 -0.27
CA ASN A 161 12.05 -16.67 -1.51
C ASN A 161 13.58 -16.44 -1.47
N ALA A 162 14.28 -16.74 -2.58
CA ALA A 162 15.73 -16.59 -2.68
C ALA A 162 16.22 -15.13 -2.51
N GLN A 163 15.35 -14.15 -2.76
CA GLN A 163 15.61 -12.72 -2.57
C GLN A 163 15.21 -12.23 -1.17
N ASN A 164 14.91 -13.16 -0.24
CA ASN A 164 14.42 -12.84 1.11
C ASN A 164 13.15 -11.99 1.10
N GLN A 165 12.19 -12.34 0.24
CA GLN A 165 10.90 -11.68 0.11
C GLN A 165 9.77 -12.62 0.56
N LEU A 166 8.69 -12.04 1.12
CA LEU A 166 7.43 -12.74 1.39
C LEU A 166 6.44 -12.45 0.26
N VAL A 167 6.10 -13.47 -0.53
CA VAL A 167 5.24 -13.31 -1.70
C VAL A 167 3.77 -13.37 -1.31
N SER A 168 3.02 -12.34 -1.67
CA SER A 168 1.56 -12.33 -1.66
C SER A 168 1.04 -12.94 -2.97
N GLN A 169 0.45 -14.11 -2.88
CA GLN A 169 -0.16 -14.76 -4.04
C GLN A 169 -1.39 -13.99 -4.54
N SER A 170 -2.11 -13.35 -3.62
CA SER A 170 -3.32 -12.59 -3.94
C SER A 170 -3.04 -11.37 -4.81
N LEU A 171 -1.94 -10.68 -4.58
CA LEU A 171 -1.55 -9.50 -5.37
C LEU A 171 -0.58 -9.84 -6.51
N GLY A 172 0.12 -10.98 -6.47
CA GLY A 172 1.23 -11.28 -7.37
C GLY A 172 2.44 -10.37 -7.14
N LEU A 173 2.59 -9.85 -5.93
CA LEU A 173 3.64 -8.96 -5.48
C LEU A 173 4.38 -9.57 -4.29
N ALA A 174 5.52 -9.00 -3.95
CA ALA A 174 6.30 -9.40 -2.81
C ALA A 174 6.48 -8.25 -1.81
N LEU A 175 6.58 -8.60 -0.54
CA LEU A 175 7.04 -7.71 0.52
C LEU A 175 8.52 -7.97 0.75
N GLN A 176 9.33 -6.90 0.87
CA GLN A 176 10.74 -6.98 1.21
C GLN A 176 11.15 -5.88 2.17
N ARG A 177 12.19 -6.11 2.93
CA ARG A 177 12.81 -5.12 3.81
C ARG A 177 13.78 -4.26 2.99
N TRP A 178 13.68 -2.96 3.16
CA TRP A 178 14.52 -1.97 2.47
C TRP A 178 15.11 -0.98 3.48
N GLN A 179 16.45 -0.86 3.48
CA GLN A 179 17.13 0.17 4.28
C GLN A 179 17.17 1.48 3.49
N GLY A 180 16.63 2.54 4.06
CA GLY A 180 16.66 3.83 3.40
C GLY A 180 15.97 4.94 4.18
N ASN A 181 15.99 6.14 3.60
CA ASN A 181 15.33 7.31 4.15
C ASN A 181 13.93 7.46 3.56
N TYR A 182 12.92 7.54 4.44
CA TYR A 182 11.55 7.88 4.06
C TYR A 182 10.98 8.92 5.03
N LYS A 183 10.47 10.01 4.51
CA LYS A 183 9.94 11.16 5.30
C LYS A 183 10.93 11.65 6.37
N GLY A 184 12.24 11.66 6.05
CA GLY A 184 13.30 12.12 6.95
C GLY A 184 13.74 11.12 8.02
N ILE A 185 13.23 9.87 7.96
CA ILE A 185 13.59 8.81 8.92
C ILE A 185 14.44 7.75 8.21
N ASP A 186 15.68 7.56 8.69
CA ASP A 186 16.55 6.47 8.25
C ASP A 186 16.22 5.21 9.03
N ALA A 187 15.67 4.20 8.34
CA ALA A 187 15.25 2.95 8.97
C ALA A 187 15.20 1.79 7.96
N THR A 188 15.02 0.58 8.47
CA THR A 188 14.56 -0.53 7.65
C THR A 188 13.04 -0.46 7.53
N TRP A 189 12.54 -0.44 6.31
CA TRP A 189 11.14 -0.33 5.98
C TRP A 189 10.64 -1.59 5.30
N LEU A 190 9.38 -1.94 5.49
CA LEU A 190 8.70 -2.94 4.69
C LEU A 190 8.14 -2.27 3.44
N ARG A 191 8.48 -2.81 2.26
CA ARG A 191 8.05 -2.24 0.96
C ARG A 191 7.49 -3.30 0.05
N TRP A 192 6.56 -2.90 -0.79
CA TRP A 192 6.12 -3.68 -1.93
C TRP A 192 7.19 -3.71 -3.03
N ALA A 193 7.34 -4.88 -3.64
CA ALA A 193 8.23 -5.11 -4.78
C ALA A 193 7.59 -6.09 -5.76
N THR A 194 8.15 -6.17 -6.97
CA THR A 194 7.90 -7.29 -7.86
C THR A 194 8.54 -8.57 -7.31
N CYS A 195 8.15 -9.72 -7.81
CA CYS A 195 8.77 -10.99 -7.41
C CYS A 195 10.25 -11.09 -7.87
N GLU A 196 10.66 -10.26 -8.83
CA GLU A 196 12.02 -10.12 -9.32
C GLU A 196 12.91 -9.25 -8.42
N GLY A 197 12.30 -8.46 -7.51
CA GLY A 197 13.00 -7.65 -6.52
C GLY A 197 12.95 -6.13 -6.76
N ASP A 198 12.28 -5.69 -7.82
CA ASP A 198 12.13 -4.26 -8.11
C ASP A 198 11.11 -3.62 -7.17
N LEU A 199 11.54 -2.64 -6.40
CA LEU A 199 10.66 -1.90 -5.49
C LEU A 199 9.56 -1.16 -6.26
N LEU A 200 8.33 -1.26 -5.78
CA LEU A 200 7.25 -0.40 -6.26
C LEU A 200 7.52 1.04 -5.80
N ALA A 201 7.63 1.94 -6.77
CA ALA A 201 7.88 3.34 -6.49
C ALA A 201 6.62 4.05 -5.99
N THR A 202 6.76 4.88 -4.96
CA THR A 202 5.70 5.82 -4.52
C THR A 202 5.44 6.88 -5.59
N PRO A 203 4.31 7.63 -5.53
CA PRO A 203 4.06 8.75 -6.44
C PRO A 203 5.19 9.78 -6.45
N GLU A 204 5.75 10.11 -5.28
CA GLU A 204 6.87 11.05 -5.15
C GLU A 204 8.14 10.50 -5.82
N GLU A 205 8.47 9.22 -5.60
CA GLU A 205 9.60 8.57 -6.25
C GLU A 205 9.43 8.51 -7.77
N LYS A 206 8.22 8.23 -8.26
CA LYS A 206 7.93 8.27 -9.71
C LYS A 206 8.11 9.65 -10.30
N GLU A 207 7.63 10.68 -9.62
CA GLU A 207 7.78 12.05 -10.11
C GLU A 207 9.24 12.49 -10.13
N ARG A 208 10.01 12.15 -9.08
CA ARG A 208 11.46 12.37 -9.07
C ARG A 208 12.15 11.65 -10.22
N GLN A 209 11.86 10.36 -10.44
CA GLN A 209 12.42 9.61 -11.56
C GLN A 209 12.08 10.22 -12.94
N ARG A 210 10.88 10.79 -13.08
CA ARG A 210 10.47 11.52 -14.29
C ARG A 210 11.26 12.80 -14.47
N ALA A 211 11.42 13.58 -13.40
CA ALA A 211 12.20 14.82 -13.43
C ALA A 211 13.66 14.52 -13.77
N ASP A 212 14.30 13.56 -13.09
CA ASP A 212 15.68 13.15 -13.33
C ASP A 212 15.87 12.67 -14.77
N LYS A 213 14.94 11.89 -15.31
CA LYS A 213 14.97 11.43 -16.70
C LYS A 213 14.82 12.57 -17.70
N ALA A 214 13.91 13.52 -17.44
CA ALA A 214 13.72 14.68 -18.30
C ALA A 214 14.98 15.57 -18.32
N GLU A 215 15.56 15.80 -17.15
CA GLU A 215 16.81 16.55 -17.02
C GLU A 215 17.97 15.85 -17.74
N TRP A 216 18.11 14.54 -17.58
CA TRP A 216 19.11 13.76 -18.30
C TRP A 216 18.94 13.85 -19.82
N GLN A 217 17.69 13.71 -20.31
CA GLN A 217 17.39 13.84 -21.74
C GLN A 217 17.73 15.24 -22.26
N LEU A 218 17.42 16.28 -21.50
CA LEU A 218 17.75 17.67 -21.86
C LEU A 218 19.26 17.87 -21.97
N ARG A 219 20.03 17.36 -21.00
CA ARG A 219 21.50 17.40 -21.00
C ARG A 219 22.09 16.64 -22.20
N GLN A 220 21.57 15.43 -22.51
CA GLN A 220 22.01 14.67 -23.68
C GLN A 220 21.71 15.42 -24.99
N THR A 221 20.54 16.07 -25.07
CA THR A 221 20.17 16.89 -26.24
C THR A 221 21.15 18.04 -26.41
N ALA A 222 21.49 18.75 -25.33
CA ALA A 222 22.46 19.85 -25.37
C ALA A 222 23.84 19.39 -25.87
N LEU A 223 24.35 18.26 -25.37
CA LEU A 223 25.61 17.67 -25.81
C LEU A 223 25.57 17.31 -27.30
N ASN A 224 24.51 16.65 -27.78
CA ASN A 224 24.37 16.30 -29.19
C ASN A 224 24.34 17.53 -30.12
N LEU A 225 23.74 18.64 -29.69
CA LEU A 225 23.71 19.89 -30.43
C LEU A 225 25.11 20.55 -30.50
N LEU A 226 25.88 20.50 -29.42
CA LEU A 226 27.25 20.97 -29.34
C LEU A 226 28.16 20.15 -30.26
N ASP A 227 28.05 18.81 -30.22
CA ASP A 227 28.82 17.90 -31.09
C ASP A 227 28.50 18.10 -32.59
N ALA A 228 27.27 18.52 -32.89
CA ALA A 228 26.85 18.92 -34.23
C ALA A 228 27.42 20.28 -34.67
N GLY A 229 28.20 20.96 -33.81
CA GLY A 229 28.86 22.24 -34.11
C GLY A 229 27.99 23.48 -33.84
N MET A 230 26.91 23.35 -33.07
CA MET A 230 26.06 24.48 -32.71
C MET A 230 26.75 25.36 -31.67
N ALA A 231 26.64 26.69 -31.81
CA ALA A 231 27.19 27.63 -30.81
C ALA A 231 26.50 27.51 -29.44
N ILE A 232 27.25 27.70 -28.36
CA ILE A 232 26.77 27.53 -26.98
C ILE A 232 25.52 28.41 -26.71
N GLU A 233 25.49 29.62 -27.22
CA GLU A 233 24.37 30.55 -27.06
C GLU A 233 23.09 30.04 -27.75
N GLN A 234 23.22 29.37 -28.91
CA GLN A 234 22.10 28.76 -29.61
C GLN A 234 21.58 27.54 -28.86
N VAL A 235 22.50 26.71 -28.31
CA VAL A 235 22.11 25.55 -27.50
C VAL A 235 21.39 26.02 -26.23
N ALA A 236 21.86 27.08 -25.56
CA ALA A 236 21.20 27.69 -24.42
C ALA A 236 19.76 28.14 -24.76
N GLN A 237 19.59 28.80 -25.89
CA GLN A 237 18.29 29.29 -26.35
C GLN A 237 17.31 28.15 -26.66
N LEU A 238 17.79 27.04 -27.24
CA LEU A 238 16.94 25.90 -27.62
C LEU A 238 16.58 24.99 -26.45
N THR A 239 17.50 24.83 -25.49
CA THR A 239 17.34 23.90 -24.37
C THR A 239 16.79 24.58 -23.11
N GLY A 240 16.91 25.92 -23.02
CA GLY A 240 16.59 26.66 -21.79
C GLY A 240 17.63 26.54 -20.67
N LEU A 241 18.73 25.80 -20.91
CA LEU A 241 19.85 25.74 -19.98
C LEU A 241 20.62 27.06 -20.00
N ASN A 242 21.14 27.47 -18.84
CA ASN A 242 22.01 28.63 -18.81
C ASN A 242 23.44 28.29 -19.29
N LEU A 243 24.22 29.34 -19.65
CA LEU A 243 25.56 29.15 -20.23
C LEU A 243 26.50 28.38 -19.29
N SER A 244 26.43 28.62 -17.98
CA SER A 244 27.24 27.93 -16.97
C SER A 244 26.92 26.44 -16.88
N GLU A 245 25.64 26.04 -17.01
CA GLU A 245 25.23 24.64 -17.05
C GLU A 245 25.79 23.95 -18.28
N ILE A 246 25.78 24.60 -19.45
CA ILE A 246 26.31 24.04 -20.69
C ILE A 246 27.84 23.90 -20.62
N GLU A 247 28.55 24.91 -20.08
CA GLU A 247 30.02 24.83 -19.88
C GLU A 247 30.41 23.68 -18.95
N GLN A 248 29.63 23.44 -17.87
CA GLN A 248 29.83 22.30 -16.98
C GLN A 248 29.60 20.96 -17.70
N LEU A 249 28.61 20.86 -18.59
CA LEU A 249 28.38 19.66 -19.39
C LEU A 249 29.57 19.32 -20.29
N ILE A 250 30.16 20.32 -20.95
CA ILE A 250 31.36 20.15 -21.80
C ILE A 250 32.53 19.62 -20.96
N THR A 251 32.79 20.27 -19.83
CA THR A 251 33.91 19.89 -18.94
C THR A 251 33.74 18.46 -18.39
N SER A 252 32.48 18.04 -18.10
CA SER A 252 32.17 16.70 -17.57
C SER A 252 32.22 15.60 -18.64
N SER A 253 32.12 15.95 -19.92
CA SER A 253 32.18 14.97 -21.02
C SER A 253 33.61 14.67 -21.48
N GLU A 254 34.62 15.46 -21.07
CA GLU A 254 36.04 15.28 -21.41
C GLU A 254 36.81 14.43 -20.38
N THR A 255 36.13 13.96 -19.29
CA THR A 255 36.74 13.17 -18.21
C THR A 255 36.26 11.73 -18.26
#